data_dddc37ab244cd4c102561654fb063270
#
_entry.id   dddc37ab244cd4c102561654fb063270
#
_cell.length_a   1.000
_cell.length_b   1.000
_cell.length_c   1.000
_cell.angle_alpha   90.00
_cell.angle_beta   90.00
_cell.angle_gamma   90.00
#
_symmetry.space_group_name_H-M   'P 1'
#
loop_
_entity.id
_entity.type
_entity.pdbx_description
1 polymer ?
#
loop_
_entity_poly.entity_id
_entity_poly.type
_entity_poly.pdbx_seq_one_letter_code
_entity_poly.pdbx_strand_id
1 'polypeptide(L)'
;MTLVIPRLYAIMDALLLRTGAFAVADALASAGVGVIQYRDKQISARNLLSHSRELVSICARHGARFVVNDRPDVAALAGAGGVHVGQEDLPVEDARAICGRDSWVGISTHNEVQVREAEATSADYIAVGPIFPTSTKQQADSVVGLELIRKARSMTRKPLVAIGGITVENAEQVWRAGADSVAVARDLCAAEDPAAKAREYLRRASHL
;
A
#
# COMPACT_ATOMS: atom_id res chain seq x y z
N MET A 1 -6.18 15.53 13.20
CA MET A 1 -4.83 14.92 13.38
C MET A 1 -4.33 14.50 12.01
N THR A 2 -3.09 14.79 11.67
CA THR A 2 -2.48 14.31 10.42
C THR A 2 -2.24 12.80 10.55
N LEU A 3 -2.61 12.03 9.52
CA LEU A 3 -2.35 10.59 9.49
C LEU A 3 -0.84 10.32 9.60
N VAL A 4 -0.45 9.42 10.50
CA VAL A 4 0.91 8.87 10.55
C VAL A 4 0.85 7.47 9.94
N ILE A 5 1.45 7.32 8.76
CA ILE A 5 1.52 6.03 8.08
C ILE A 5 2.78 5.27 8.52
N PRO A 6 2.72 3.94 8.78
CA PRO A 6 3.89 3.13 9.09
C PRO A 6 4.94 3.17 7.97
N ARG A 7 6.24 3.08 8.32
CA ARG A 7 7.37 3.13 7.37
C ARG A 7 7.34 2.03 6.31
N LEU A 8 6.74 0.88 6.63
CA LEU A 8 6.56 -0.27 5.73
C LEU A 8 5.08 -0.51 5.50
N TYR A 9 4.69 -0.58 4.22
CA TYR A 9 3.38 -0.92 3.73
C TYR A 9 3.49 -2.18 2.88
N ALA A 10 3.00 -3.31 3.36
CA ALA A 10 3.05 -4.56 2.60
C ALA A 10 1.88 -4.65 1.60
N ILE A 11 2.17 -4.97 0.35
CA ILE A 11 1.17 -5.30 -0.66
C ILE A 11 1.25 -6.80 -0.96
N MET A 12 0.24 -7.54 -0.54
CA MET A 12 0.05 -8.95 -0.84
C MET A 12 -0.65 -9.08 -2.19
N ASP A 13 0.13 -9.19 -3.26
CA ASP A 13 -0.40 -9.50 -4.59
C ASP A 13 -0.55 -11.03 -4.73
N ALA A 14 -1.77 -11.50 -4.97
CA ALA A 14 -2.09 -12.93 -5.01
C ALA A 14 -1.24 -13.72 -6.01
N LEU A 15 -0.81 -13.08 -7.11
CA LEU A 15 0.05 -13.72 -8.12
C LEU A 15 1.50 -13.90 -7.67
N LEU A 16 1.92 -13.22 -6.60
CA LEU A 16 3.29 -13.25 -6.07
C LEU A 16 3.43 -14.12 -4.82
N LEU A 17 2.31 -14.50 -4.20
CA LEU A 17 2.33 -15.28 -2.97
C LEU A 17 2.81 -16.72 -3.23
N ARG A 18 3.77 -17.16 -2.45
CA ARG A 18 4.27 -18.55 -2.48
C ARG A 18 3.44 -19.49 -1.62
N THR A 19 2.70 -18.94 -0.66
CA THR A 19 1.82 -19.66 0.26
C THR A 19 0.47 -18.95 0.36
N GLY A 20 -0.47 -19.50 1.12
CA GLY A 20 -1.81 -18.92 1.26
C GLY A 20 -1.81 -17.51 1.84
N ALA A 21 -2.69 -16.63 1.33
CA ALA A 21 -2.76 -15.22 1.70
C ALA A 21 -2.91 -15.00 3.22
N PHE A 22 -3.68 -15.85 3.91
CA PHE A 22 -3.91 -15.74 5.35
C PHE A 22 -2.65 -15.99 6.17
N ALA A 23 -1.86 -17.01 5.79
CA ALA A 23 -0.60 -17.31 6.46
C ALA A 23 0.42 -16.18 6.27
N VAL A 24 0.50 -15.61 5.05
CA VAL A 24 1.38 -14.47 4.77
C VAL A 24 0.95 -13.23 5.53
N ALA A 25 -0.36 -12.93 5.59
CA ALA A 25 -0.88 -11.80 6.35
C ALA A 25 -0.54 -11.91 7.85
N ASP A 26 -0.75 -13.09 8.44
CA ASP A 26 -0.44 -13.34 9.83
C ASP A 26 1.07 -13.21 10.11
N ALA A 27 1.92 -13.75 9.24
CA ALA A 27 3.37 -13.65 9.33
C ALA A 27 3.86 -12.19 9.23
N LEU A 28 3.33 -11.41 8.29
CA LEU A 28 3.69 -9.99 8.13
C LEU A 28 3.20 -9.13 9.31
N ALA A 29 1.94 -9.32 9.73
CA ALA A 29 1.37 -8.56 10.84
C ALA A 29 2.07 -8.87 12.17
N SER A 30 2.36 -10.15 12.46
CA SER A 30 3.11 -10.57 13.66
C SER A 30 4.56 -10.07 13.64
N ALA A 31 5.14 -9.84 12.46
CA ALA A 31 6.46 -9.22 12.30
C ALA A 31 6.48 -7.71 12.57
N GLY A 32 5.31 -7.07 12.78
CA GLY A 32 5.17 -5.64 13.07
C GLY A 32 4.82 -4.77 11.86
N VAL A 33 4.41 -5.36 10.73
CA VAL A 33 3.91 -4.58 9.58
C VAL A 33 2.57 -3.95 9.95
N GLY A 34 2.53 -2.62 10.02
CA GLY A 34 1.36 -1.88 10.49
C GLY A 34 0.28 -1.65 9.43
N VAL A 35 0.58 -1.82 8.13
CA VAL A 35 -0.38 -1.71 7.03
C VAL A 35 -0.18 -2.84 6.03
N ILE A 36 -1.25 -3.56 5.72
CA ILE A 36 -1.24 -4.67 4.78
C ILE A 36 -2.39 -4.49 3.78
N GLN A 37 -2.06 -4.46 2.49
CA GLN A 37 -3.03 -4.43 1.39
C GLN A 37 -3.12 -5.79 0.72
N TYR A 38 -4.33 -6.23 0.40
CA TYR A 38 -4.55 -7.40 -0.43
C TYR A 38 -4.99 -7.00 -1.84
N ARG A 39 -4.29 -7.51 -2.83
CA ARG A 39 -4.53 -7.29 -4.26
C ARG A 39 -4.70 -8.62 -4.98
N ASP A 40 -5.90 -8.87 -5.49
CA ASP A 40 -6.21 -10.02 -6.35
C ASP A 40 -7.19 -9.57 -7.44
N LYS A 41 -6.70 -9.47 -8.67
CA LYS A 41 -7.51 -9.01 -9.82
C LYS A 41 -8.24 -10.16 -10.54
N GLN A 42 -8.03 -11.40 -10.12
CA GLN A 42 -8.62 -12.59 -10.75
C GLN A 42 -9.73 -13.23 -9.91
N ILE A 43 -9.79 -12.88 -8.63
CA ILE A 43 -10.76 -13.45 -7.68
C ILE A 43 -12.17 -12.88 -7.92
N SER A 44 -13.21 -13.69 -7.73
CA SER A 44 -14.59 -13.19 -7.76
C SER A 44 -14.88 -12.24 -6.61
N ALA A 45 -15.81 -11.28 -6.79
CA ALA A 45 -16.21 -10.33 -5.74
C ALA A 45 -16.66 -11.02 -4.45
N ARG A 46 -17.39 -12.16 -4.55
CA ARG A 46 -17.82 -12.98 -3.42
C ARG A 46 -16.62 -13.48 -2.61
N ASN A 47 -15.64 -14.06 -3.29
CA ASN A 47 -14.46 -14.62 -2.65
C ASN A 47 -13.53 -13.51 -2.12
N LEU A 48 -13.41 -12.39 -2.85
CA LEU A 48 -12.65 -11.23 -2.36
C LEU A 48 -13.24 -10.71 -1.04
N LEU A 49 -14.57 -10.61 -0.95
CA LEU A 49 -15.24 -10.21 0.29
C LEU A 49 -14.99 -11.21 1.43
N SER A 50 -15.08 -12.51 1.15
CA SER A 50 -14.80 -13.56 2.14
C SER A 50 -13.35 -13.49 2.64
N HIS A 51 -12.38 -13.38 1.71
CA HIS A 51 -10.95 -13.23 2.05
C HIS A 51 -10.70 -11.95 2.84
N SER A 52 -11.32 -10.83 2.44
CA SER A 52 -11.13 -9.55 3.10
C SER A 52 -11.61 -9.58 4.56
N ARG A 53 -12.73 -10.24 4.86
CA ARG A 53 -13.22 -10.41 6.24
C ARG A 53 -12.24 -11.19 7.13
N GLU A 54 -11.67 -12.26 6.60
CA GLU A 54 -10.65 -13.04 7.32
C GLU A 54 -9.37 -12.22 7.52
N LEU A 55 -8.91 -11.51 6.47
CA LEU A 55 -7.72 -10.66 6.54
C LEU A 55 -7.89 -9.48 7.51
N VAL A 56 -9.10 -8.89 7.60
CA VAL A 56 -9.43 -7.90 8.64
C VAL A 56 -9.22 -8.49 10.03
N SER A 57 -9.75 -9.69 10.28
CA SER A 57 -9.61 -10.37 11.58
C SER A 57 -8.14 -10.67 11.91
N ILE A 58 -7.38 -11.17 10.93
CA ILE A 58 -5.95 -11.45 11.09
C ILE A 58 -5.18 -10.18 11.44
N CYS A 59 -5.33 -9.12 10.65
CA CYS A 59 -4.63 -7.86 10.87
C CYS A 59 -4.98 -7.23 12.23
N ALA A 60 -6.26 -7.28 12.61
CA ALA A 60 -6.73 -6.72 13.88
C ALA A 60 -6.09 -7.38 15.12
N ARG A 61 -5.83 -8.70 15.08
CA ARG A 61 -5.15 -9.42 16.17
C ARG A 61 -3.74 -8.86 16.47
N HIS A 62 -3.09 -8.29 15.48
CA HIS A 62 -1.73 -7.75 15.57
C HIS A 62 -1.69 -6.21 15.56
N GLY A 63 -2.85 -5.53 15.58
CA GLY A 63 -2.93 -4.07 15.50
C GLY A 63 -2.55 -3.49 14.14
N ALA A 64 -2.50 -4.30 13.08
CA ALA A 64 -2.27 -3.87 11.72
C ALA A 64 -3.56 -3.39 11.05
N ARG A 65 -3.44 -2.39 10.17
CA ARG A 65 -4.54 -1.92 9.33
C ARG A 65 -4.60 -2.71 8.03
N PHE A 66 -5.77 -3.26 7.73
CA PHE A 66 -6.02 -3.95 6.46
C PHE A 66 -6.60 -2.99 5.42
N VAL A 67 -6.10 -3.05 4.19
CA VAL A 67 -6.51 -2.22 3.04
C VAL A 67 -6.91 -3.12 1.88
N VAL A 68 -8.04 -2.83 1.25
CA VAL A 68 -8.50 -3.52 0.03
C VAL A 68 -8.05 -2.73 -1.20
N ASN A 69 -7.56 -3.44 -2.21
CA ASN A 69 -7.16 -2.81 -3.48
C ASN A 69 -8.38 -2.59 -4.39
N ASP A 70 -8.56 -1.40 -4.98
CA ASP A 70 -9.51 -0.98 -6.04
C ASP A 70 -11.02 -1.10 -5.69
N ARG A 71 -11.42 -1.76 -4.62
CA ARG A 71 -12.81 -2.14 -4.34
C ARG A 71 -13.34 -1.53 -3.03
N PRO A 72 -13.78 -0.27 -3.05
CA PRO A 72 -14.33 0.40 -1.85
C PRO A 72 -15.61 -0.27 -1.33
N ASP A 73 -16.42 -0.86 -2.19
CA ASP A 73 -17.59 -1.64 -1.80
C ASP A 73 -17.20 -2.88 -0.95
N VAL A 74 -16.16 -3.60 -1.37
CA VAL A 74 -15.65 -4.75 -0.60
C VAL A 74 -15.00 -4.28 0.70
N ALA A 75 -14.25 -3.17 0.68
CA ALA A 75 -13.63 -2.60 1.86
C ALA A 75 -14.69 -2.26 2.93
N ALA A 76 -15.77 -1.57 2.55
CA ALA A 76 -16.87 -1.21 3.42
C ALA A 76 -17.58 -2.45 3.98
N LEU A 77 -17.95 -3.42 3.12
CA LEU A 77 -18.66 -4.64 3.52
C LEU A 77 -17.84 -5.59 4.39
N ALA A 78 -16.51 -5.56 4.25
CA ALA A 78 -15.59 -6.36 5.04
C ALA A 78 -15.23 -5.70 6.38
N GLY A 79 -15.50 -4.42 6.57
CA GLY A 79 -15.01 -3.65 7.70
C GLY A 79 -13.50 -3.40 7.65
N ALA A 80 -12.95 -3.27 6.43
CA ALA A 80 -11.54 -3.00 6.24
C ALA A 80 -11.16 -1.59 6.75
N GLY A 81 -9.93 -1.43 7.22
CA GLY A 81 -9.40 -0.15 7.67
C GLY A 81 -9.18 0.86 6.55
N GLY A 82 -9.28 0.45 5.28
CA GLY A 82 -9.15 1.36 4.14
C GLY A 82 -9.26 0.69 2.78
N VAL A 83 -9.20 1.54 1.75
CA VAL A 83 -9.15 1.17 0.34
C VAL A 83 -8.03 1.96 -0.34
N HIS A 84 -7.40 1.36 -1.34
CA HIS A 84 -6.44 2.04 -2.21
C HIS A 84 -6.93 1.97 -3.65
N VAL A 85 -7.02 3.10 -4.33
CA VAL A 85 -7.51 3.23 -5.71
C VAL A 85 -6.41 3.72 -6.66
N GLY A 86 -6.48 3.32 -7.91
CA GLY A 86 -5.66 3.82 -9.01
C GLY A 86 -6.36 4.94 -9.80
N GLN A 87 -5.72 5.39 -10.89
CA GLN A 87 -6.23 6.48 -11.73
C GLN A 87 -7.45 6.08 -12.59
N GLU A 88 -7.62 4.78 -12.84
CA GLU A 88 -8.72 4.23 -13.64
C GLU A 88 -9.84 3.61 -12.79
N ASP A 89 -9.66 3.61 -11.45
CA ASP A 89 -10.64 3.10 -10.50
C ASP A 89 -11.65 4.21 -10.13
N LEU A 90 -12.53 3.93 -9.14
CA LEU A 90 -13.45 4.94 -8.64
C LEU A 90 -12.69 6.16 -8.10
N PRO A 91 -13.19 7.39 -8.37
CA PRO A 91 -12.63 8.61 -7.81
C PRO A 91 -12.55 8.54 -6.28
N VAL A 92 -11.57 9.25 -5.71
CA VAL A 92 -11.33 9.29 -4.25
C VAL A 92 -12.60 9.67 -3.48
N GLU A 93 -13.36 10.65 -3.96
CA GLU A 93 -14.57 11.14 -3.28
C GLU A 93 -15.69 10.09 -3.26
N ASP A 94 -15.83 9.32 -4.35
CA ASP A 94 -16.80 8.23 -4.41
C ASP A 94 -16.37 7.05 -3.52
N ALA A 95 -15.07 6.71 -3.54
CA ALA A 95 -14.52 5.71 -2.63
C ALA A 95 -14.71 6.12 -1.16
N ARG A 96 -14.51 7.41 -0.84
CA ARG A 96 -14.74 7.99 0.48
C ARG A 96 -16.22 7.91 0.87
N ALA A 97 -17.13 8.22 -0.04
CA ALA A 97 -18.57 8.15 0.21
C ALA A 97 -19.03 6.72 0.56
N ILE A 98 -18.42 5.72 -0.10
CA ILE A 98 -18.72 4.30 0.15
C ILE A 98 -18.10 3.80 1.45
N CYS A 99 -16.82 4.11 1.71
CA CYS A 99 -16.09 3.58 2.87
C CYS A 99 -16.32 4.35 4.17
N GLY A 100 -16.85 5.58 4.09
CA GLY A 100 -17.04 6.44 5.26
C GLY A 100 -15.76 7.17 5.69
N ARG A 101 -15.90 8.01 6.74
CA ARG A 101 -14.84 8.94 7.18
C ARG A 101 -13.71 8.29 7.96
N ASP A 102 -13.96 7.14 8.59
CA ASP A 102 -12.99 6.47 9.46
C ASP A 102 -12.05 5.53 8.70
N SER A 103 -12.40 5.20 7.44
CA SER A 103 -11.57 4.39 6.56
C SER A 103 -10.52 5.23 5.85
N TRP A 104 -9.32 4.70 5.70
CA TRP A 104 -8.31 5.36 4.86
C TRP A 104 -8.62 5.18 3.38
N VAL A 105 -8.46 6.25 2.62
CA VAL A 105 -8.51 6.21 1.16
C VAL A 105 -7.15 6.66 0.63
N GLY A 106 -6.45 5.76 -0.06
CA GLY A 106 -5.20 6.06 -0.75
C GLY A 106 -5.39 6.15 -2.25
N ILE A 107 -4.55 6.93 -2.92
CA ILE A 107 -4.54 7.09 -4.39
C ILE A 107 -3.15 6.91 -4.96
N SER A 108 -3.04 6.17 -6.07
CA SER A 108 -1.80 6.06 -6.86
C SER A 108 -1.61 7.26 -7.78
N THR A 109 -0.37 7.76 -7.87
CA THR A 109 0.03 8.84 -8.78
C THR A 109 1.34 8.54 -9.50
N HIS A 110 1.50 9.02 -10.73
CA HIS A 110 2.61 8.70 -11.62
C HIS A 110 3.33 9.94 -12.19
N ASN A 111 2.85 11.15 -11.87
CA ASN A 111 3.44 12.42 -12.29
C ASN A 111 3.01 13.56 -11.36
N GLU A 112 3.60 14.75 -11.54
CA GLU A 112 3.34 15.92 -10.72
C GLU A 112 1.89 16.45 -10.83
N VAL A 113 1.26 16.29 -12.00
CA VAL A 113 -0.13 16.73 -12.19
C VAL A 113 -1.06 15.90 -11.31
N GLN A 114 -0.95 14.57 -11.38
CA GLN A 114 -1.73 13.66 -10.55
C GLN A 114 -1.48 13.85 -9.05
N VAL A 115 -0.26 14.20 -8.63
CA VAL A 115 0.03 14.53 -7.22
C VAL A 115 -0.74 15.77 -6.77
N ARG A 116 -0.79 16.83 -7.60
CA ARG A 116 -1.56 18.05 -7.28
C ARG A 116 -3.06 17.78 -7.23
N GLU A 117 -3.57 17.00 -8.18
CA GLU A 117 -4.98 16.59 -8.19
C GLU A 117 -5.31 15.76 -6.93
N ALA A 118 -4.47 14.78 -6.57
CA ALA A 118 -4.64 13.98 -5.37
C ALA A 118 -4.58 14.80 -4.07
N GLU A 119 -3.73 15.84 -4.00
CA GLU A 119 -3.68 16.76 -2.85
C GLU A 119 -4.99 17.49 -2.63
N ALA A 120 -5.70 17.84 -3.72
CA ALA A 120 -6.98 18.52 -3.66
C ALA A 120 -8.17 17.63 -3.25
N THR A 121 -7.97 16.30 -3.19
CA THR A 121 -9.03 15.34 -2.83
C THR A 121 -9.06 15.05 -1.33
N SER A 122 -10.06 14.26 -0.90
CA SER A 122 -10.15 13.71 0.46
C SER A 122 -9.26 12.49 0.72
N ALA A 123 -8.30 12.17 -0.16
CA ALA A 123 -7.34 11.09 0.06
C ALA A 123 -6.54 11.31 1.34
N ASP A 124 -6.35 10.24 2.11
CA ASP A 124 -5.58 10.26 3.36
C ASP A 124 -4.07 10.15 3.11
N TYR A 125 -3.67 9.49 2.04
CA TYR A 125 -2.28 9.36 1.62
C TYR A 125 -2.17 9.24 0.09
N ILE A 126 -1.02 9.64 -0.45
CA ILE A 126 -0.72 9.63 -1.87
C ILE A 126 0.41 8.63 -2.13
N ALA A 127 0.18 7.66 -3.01
CA ALA A 127 1.22 6.75 -3.47
C ALA A 127 1.87 7.27 -4.75
N VAL A 128 3.19 7.25 -4.79
CA VAL A 128 4.02 7.77 -5.90
C VAL A 128 4.85 6.65 -6.48
N GLY A 129 4.76 6.43 -7.79
CA GLY A 129 5.56 5.41 -8.45
C GLY A 129 5.20 5.15 -9.91
N PRO A 130 5.90 4.20 -10.55
CA PRO A 130 6.94 3.32 -9.99
C PRO A 130 8.30 4.04 -9.82
N ILE A 131 8.92 3.87 -8.65
CA ILE A 131 10.21 4.54 -8.34
C ILE A 131 11.38 3.87 -9.06
N PHE A 132 11.36 2.54 -9.14
CA PHE A 132 12.35 1.73 -9.85
C PHE A 132 11.65 0.79 -10.84
N PRO A 133 12.39 0.19 -11.80
CA PRO A 133 11.82 -0.80 -12.70
C PRO A 133 11.11 -1.93 -11.95
N THR A 134 9.93 -2.29 -12.39
CA THR A 134 9.11 -3.33 -11.78
C THR A 134 8.39 -4.15 -12.82
N SER A 135 8.19 -5.44 -12.55
CA SER A 135 7.44 -6.38 -13.38
C SER A 135 6.17 -6.89 -12.68
N THR A 136 5.73 -6.24 -11.59
CA THR A 136 4.57 -6.67 -10.81
C THR A 136 3.24 -6.35 -11.52
N LYS A 137 3.16 -5.20 -12.23
CA LYS A 137 2.02 -4.88 -13.10
C LYS A 137 2.36 -5.26 -14.55
N GLN A 138 1.39 -5.85 -15.28
CA GLN A 138 1.56 -6.22 -16.70
C GLN A 138 1.78 -5.01 -17.63
N GLN A 139 1.17 -3.88 -17.29
CA GLN A 139 1.42 -2.58 -17.90
C GLN A 139 2.00 -1.67 -16.80
N ALA A 140 3.32 -1.69 -16.68
CA ALA A 140 4.00 -0.81 -15.74
C ALA A 140 4.10 0.59 -16.36
N ASP A 141 3.69 1.59 -15.59
CA ASP A 141 3.95 2.99 -15.90
C ASP A 141 5.46 3.25 -16.03
N SER A 142 5.84 4.31 -16.74
CA SER A 142 7.25 4.71 -16.84
C SER A 142 7.83 4.99 -15.45
N VAL A 143 9.08 4.57 -15.25
CA VAL A 143 9.81 4.81 -13.99
C VAL A 143 9.93 6.31 -13.75
N VAL A 144 9.45 6.76 -12.59
CA VAL A 144 9.43 8.20 -12.24
C VAL A 144 10.60 8.60 -11.33
N GLY A 145 11.29 7.64 -10.73
CA GLY A 145 12.49 7.84 -9.92
C GLY A 145 12.25 8.57 -8.60
N LEU A 146 13.34 8.78 -7.86
CA LEU A 146 13.34 9.49 -6.56
C LEU A 146 13.01 10.99 -6.72
N GLU A 147 13.19 11.55 -7.90
CA GLU A 147 12.93 12.96 -8.17
C GLU A 147 11.45 13.30 -8.00
N LEU A 148 10.55 12.42 -8.44
CA LEU A 148 9.12 12.65 -8.24
C LEU A 148 8.75 12.64 -6.75
N ILE A 149 9.41 11.82 -5.90
CA ILE A 149 9.19 11.85 -4.45
C ILE A 149 9.55 13.23 -3.88
N ARG A 150 10.74 13.76 -4.22
CA ARG A 150 11.20 15.09 -3.73
C ARG A 150 10.24 16.20 -4.15
N LYS A 151 9.80 16.19 -5.40
CA LYS A 151 8.82 17.13 -5.92
C LYS A 151 7.46 16.97 -5.24
N ALA A 152 6.96 15.74 -5.13
CA ALA A 152 5.70 15.47 -4.42
C ALA A 152 5.74 15.98 -2.98
N ARG A 153 6.88 15.77 -2.26
CA ARG A 153 7.02 16.26 -0.89
C ARG A 153 6.90 17.78 -0.77
N SER A 154 7.32 18.52 -1.79
CA SER A 154 7.13 19.98 -1.81
C SER A 154 5.70 20.44 -2.11
N MET A 155 4.88 19.55 -2.69
CA MET A 155 3.50 19.86 -3.12
C MET A 155 2.44 19.45 -2.10
N THR A 156 2.72 18.49 -1.22
CA THR A 156 1.73 17.94 -0.28
C THR A 156 2.28 17.81 1.14
N ARG A 157 1.38 17.91 2.12
CA ARG A 157 1.63 17.50 3.51
C ARG A 157 1.00 16.15 3.85
N LYS A 158 0.22 15.57 2.93
CA LYS A 158 -0.31 14.21 3.10
C LYS A 158 0.83 13.21 3.15
N PRO A 159 0.68 12.08 3.85
CA PRO A 159 1.65 11.00 3.83
C PRO A 159 1.93 10.54 2.39
N LEU A 160 3.23 10.41 2.05
CA LEU A 160 3.70 9.91 0.77
C LEU A 160 4.14 8.46 0.91
N VAL A 161 3.56 7.60 0.09
CA VAL A 161 3.89 6.18 -0.01
C VAL A 161 4.61 5.94 -1.33
N ALA A 162 5.89 5.61 -1.30
CA ALA A 162 6.61 5.28 -2.52
C ALA A 162 6.41 3.81 -2.89
N ILE A 163 6.22 3.52 -4.19
CA ILE A 163 5.97 2.18 -4.70
C ILE A 163 6.74 1.90 -5.99
N GLY A 164 6.99 0.63 -6.28
CA GLY A 164 7.56 0.15 -7.53
C GLY A 164 9.05 -0.15 -7.45
N GLY A 165 9.39 -1.44 -7.58
CA GLY A 165 10.77 -1.94 -7.60
C GLY A 165 11.56 -1.72 -6.31
N ILE A 166 10.86 -1.48 -5.18
CA ILE A 166 11.51 -1.24 -3.89
C ILE A 166 11.92 -2.58 -3.27
N THR A 167 13.18 -2.64 -2.85
CA THR A 167 13.80 -3.75 -2.13
C THR A 167 14.43 -3.25 -0.83
N VAL A 168 14.83 -4.15 0.05
CA VAL A 168 15.53 -3.79 1.29
C VAL A 168 16.76 -2.92 1.01
N GLU A 169 17.50 -3.22 -0.08
CA GLU A 169 18.74 -2.53 -0.42
C GLU A 169 18.53 -1.08 -0.85
N ASN A 170 17.37 -0.78 -1.49
CA ASN A 170 17.11 0.55 -2.03
C ASN A 170 16.08 1.37 -1.20
N ALA A 171 15.43 0.79 -0.20
CA ALA A 171 14.39 1.46 0.59
C ALA A 171 14.91 2.71 1.33
N GLU A 172 16.14 2.69 1.84
CA GLU A 172 16.71 3.81 2.60
C GLU A 172 16.76 5.09 1.78
N GLN A 173 17.21 5.02 0.52
CA GLN A 173 17.24 6.21 -0.35
C GLN A 173 15.83 6.74 -0.67
N VAL A 174 14.81 5.87 -0.65
CA VAL A 174 13.41 6.25 -0.87
C VAL A 174 12.89 7.08 0.31
N TRP A 175 13.11 6.61 1.54
CA TRP A 175 12.74 7.37 2.75
C TRP A 175 13.51 8.70 2.81
N ARG A 176 14.81 8.69 2.52
CA ARG A 176 15.64 9.92 2.49
C ARG A 176 15.21 10.91 1.40
N ALA A 177 14.56 10.44 0.34
CA ALA A 177 14.00 11.30 -0.69
C ALA A 177 12.72 12.03 -0.25
N GLY A 178 12.11 11.66 0.90
CA GLY A 178 10.96 12.30 1.49
C GLY A 178 9.68 11.45 1.52
N ALA A 179 9.76 10.15 1.20
CA ALA A 179 8.65 9.23 1.41
C ALA A 179 8.46 8.92 2.90
N ASP A 180 7.21 8.94 3.38
CA ASP A 180 6.87 8.55 4.74
C ASP A 180 6.85 7.02 4.89
N SER A 181 6.48 6.32 3.81
CA SER A 181 6.36 4.87 3.76
C SER A 181 6.86 4.30 2.43
N VAL A 182 7.30 3.06 2.44
CA VAL A 182 7.58 2.27 1.24
C VAL A 182 6.56 1.15 1.09
N ALA A 183 5.90 1.07 -0.07
CA ALA A 183 4.99 -0.02 -0.41
C ALA A 183 5.76 -1.11 -1.16
N VAL A 184 5.77 -2.30 -0.58
CA VAL A 184 6.57 -3.43 -1.06
C VAL A 184 5.66 -4.62 -1.35
N ALA A 185 5.74 -5.13 -2.59
CA ALA A 185 5.01 -6.33 -3.00
C ALA A 185 5.97 -7.51 -3.20
N ARG A 186 6.68 -7.55 -4.31
CA ARG A 186 7.48 -8.73 -4.73
C ARG A 186 8.54 -9.12 -3.71
N ASP A 187 9.31 -8.18 -3.18
CA ASP A 187 10.40 -8.46 -2.25
C ASP A 187 9.92 -9.09 -0.93
N LEU A 188 8.66 -8.82 -0.54
CA LEU A 188 8.02 -9.49 0.61
C LEU A 188 7.33 -10.80 0.20
N CYS A 189 6.47 -10.77 -0.84
CA CYS A 189 5.62 -11.91 -1.19
C CYS A 189 6.39 -13.10 -1.77
N ALA A 190 7.51 -12.85 -2.48
CA ALA A 190 8.35 -13.87 -3.07
C ALA A 190 9.47 -14.36 -2.12
N ALA A 191 9.63 -13.75 -0.95
CA ALA A 191 10.60 -14.19 0.05
C ALA A 191 10.26 -15.59 0.59
N GLU A 192 11.29 -16.36 0.96
CA GLU A 192 11.10 -17.66 1.64
C GLU A 192 10.48 -17.45 3.03
N ASP A 193 10.91 -16.42 3.74
CA ASP A 193 10.35 -15.96 5.01
C ASP A 193 9.94 -14.48 4.90
N PRO A 194 8.66 -14.20 4.56
CA PRO A 194 8.15 -12.84 4.49
C PRO A 194 8.26 -12.05 5.81
N ALA A 195 8.13 -12.74 6.95
CA ALA A 195 8.24 -12.11 8.27
C ALA A 195 9.67 -11.66 8.57
N ALA A 196 10.68 -12.49 8.27
CA ALA A 196 12.09 -12.11 8.42
C ALA A 196 12.43 -10.93 7.51
N LYS A 197 11.96 -10.95 6.23
CA LYS A 197 12.15 -9.87 5.29
C LYS A 197 11.49 -8.57 5.78
N ALA A 198 10.27 -8.62 6.30
CA ALA A 198 9.58 -7.46 6.87
C ALA A 198 10.35 -6.87 8.07
N ARG A 199 10.83 -7.71 8.98
CA ARG A 199 11.67 -7.26 10.11
C ARG A 199 12.95 -6.56 9.66
N GLU A 200 13.54 -6.97 8.53
CA GLU A 200 14.71 -6.31 7.96
C GLU A 200 14.39 -4.87 7.51
N TYR A 201 13.26 -4.65 6.80
CA TYR A 201 12.77 -3.32 6.45
C TYR A 201 12.54 -2.45 7.69
N LEU A 202 11.83 -2.98 8.68
CA LEU A 202 11.49 -2.24 9.90
C LEU A 202 12.74 -1.83 10.69
N ARG A 203 13.74 -2.72 10.77
CA ARG A 203 15.03 -2.40 11.41
C ARG A 203 15.77 -1.30 10.65
N ARG A 204 15.82 -1.30 9.31
CA ARG A 204 16.43 -0.21 8.54
C ARG A 204 15.69 1.11 8.73
N ALA A 205 14.36 1.07 8.77
CA ALA A 205 13.54 2.25 8.98
C ALA A 205 13.72 2.90 10.36
N SER A 206 14.09 2.14 11.39
CA SER A 206 14.30 2.67 12.75
C SER A 206 15.61 3.45 12.93
N HIS A 207 16.49 3.45 11.92
CA HIS A 207 17.76 4.19 11.92
C HIS A 207 17.68 5.51 11.15
N LEU A 208 16.48 5.92 10.70
CA LEU A 208 16.19 7.16 9.95
C LEU A 208 15.44 8.17 10.81
#